data_8345c078b727e4373acfc10ce649d012
#
_entry.id   8345c078b727e4373acfc10ce649d012
#
_cell.length_a   1.000
_cell.length_b   1.000
_cell.length_c   1.000
_cell.angle_alpha   90.00
_cell.angle_beta   90.00
_cell.angle_gamma   90.00
#
_symmetry.space_group_name_H-M   'P 1'
#
loop_
_entity.id
_entity.type
_entity.pdbx_description
1 polymer ?
#
loop_
_entity_poly.entity_id
_entity_poly.type
_entity_poly.pdbx_seq_one_letter_code
_entity_poly.pdbx_strand_id
1 'polypeptide(L)' 'MDIAIKQLDQLLQDDSVEKDKDMLYYLRGNAYRKKGDWKQALDNYQYAIDLNPDSPAVQARTMAIDILN' A
#
# COMPACT_ATOMS: atom_id res chain seq x y z
N MET A 1 4.70 13.92 -4.79
CA MET A 1 4.65 12.53 -4.32
C MET A 1 4.19 12.40 -2.88
N ASP A 2 4.69 13.26 -2.00
CA ASP A 2 4.25 13.23 -0.60
C ASP A 2 2.78 13.60 -0.43
N ILE A 3 2.20 14.33 -1.39
CA ILE A 3 0.79 14.71 -1.38
C ILE A 3 -0.10 13.46 -1.45
N ALA A 4 0.26 12.52 -2.33
CA ALA A 4 -0.53 11.29 -2.47
C ALA A 4 -0.50 10.46 -1.19
N ILE A 5 0.69 10.37 -0.56
CA ILE A 5 0.84 9.65 0.70
C ILE A 5 0.01 10.31 1.81
N LYS A 6 0.04 11.65 1.89
CA LYS A 6 -0.74 12.39 2.88
C LYS A 6 -2.24 12.20 2.69
N GLN A 7 -2.70 12.23 1.44
CA GLN A 7 -4.12 12.01 1.15
C GLN A 7 -4.56 10.60 1.54
N LEU A 8 -3.73 9.60 1.25
CA LEU A 8 -4.03 8.22 1.61
C LEU A 8 -4.00 8.03 3.13
N ASP A 9 -3.06 8.68 3.82
CA ASP A 9 -3.01 8.66 5.28
C ASP A 9 -4.31 9.19 5.88
N GLN A 10 -4.82 10.30 5.35
CA GLN A 10 -6.06 10.90 5.85
C GLN A 10 -7.24 9.96 5.62
N LEU A 11 -7.31 9.33 4.45
CA LEU A 11 -8.38 8.38 4.15
C LEU A 11 -8.33 7.15 5.05
N LEU A 12 -7.13 6.66 5.36
CA LEU A 12 -6.96 5.51 6.23
C LEU A 12 -7.31 5.81 7.68
N GLN A 13 -7.18 7.08 8.10
CA GLN A 13 -7.54 7.52 9.44
C GLN A 13 -9.03 7.85 9.58
N ASP A 14 -9.75 7.97 8.48
CA ASP A 14 -11.16 8.31 8.47
C ASP A 14 -11.99 7.07 8.81
N ASP A 15 -12.63 7.09 9.98
CA ASP A 15 -13.45 5.98 10.47
C ASP A 15 -14.67 5.71 9.59
N SER A 16 -15.10 6.69 8.80
CA SER A 16 -16.23 6.50 7.90
C SER A 16 -15.87 5.66 6.67
N VAL A 17 -14.57 5.50 6.38
CA VAL A 17 -14.09 4.71 5.26
C VAL A 17 -13.70 3.32 5.77
N GLU A 18 -14.69 2.44 5.91
CA GLU A 18 -14.42 1.06 6.34
C GLU A 18 -14.17 0.11 5.19
N LYS A 19 -14.75 0.43 4.02
CA LYS A 19 -14.59 -0.39 2.83
C LYS A 19 -13.34 0.03 2.06
N ASP A 20 -12.72 -0.94 1.38
CA ASP A 20 -11.62 -0.70 0.45
C ASP A 20 -10.34 -0.18 1.12
N LYS A 21 -10.18 -0.41 2.44
CA LYS A 21 -8.91 -0.07 3.10
C LYS A 21 -7.74 -0.85 2.49
N ASP A 22 -8.00 -2.08 2.06
CA ASP A 22 -7.01 -2.88 1.35
C ASP A 22 -6.52 -2.15 0.10
N MET A 23 -7.43 -1.56 -0.67
CA MET A 23 -7.06 -0.79 -1.85
C MET A 23 -6.25 0.46 -1.48
N LEU A 24 -6.64 1.13 -0.39
CA LEU A 24 -5.92 2.30 0.09
C LEU A 24 -4.48 1.96 0.48
N TYR A 25 -4.28 0.86 1.19
CA TYR A 25 -2.94 0.39 1.54
C TYR A 25 -2.14 0.01 0.30
N TYR A 26 -2.78 -0.65 -0.66
CA TYR A 26 -2.14 -0.98 -1.92
C TYR A 26 -1.64 0.27 -2.65
N LEU A 27 -2.49 1.30 -2.77
CA LEU A 27 -2.13 2.55 -3.41
C LEU A 27 -1.04 3.28 -2.64
N ARG A 28 -1.09 3.24 -1.31
CA ARG A 28 -0.06 3.84 -0.48
C ARG A 28 1.28 3.14 -0.67
N GLY A 29 1.25 1.81 -0.76
CA GLY A 29 2.45 1.04 -1.08
C GLY A 29 3.05 1.44 -2.41
N ASN A 30 2.21 1.63 -3.43
CA ASN A 30 2.66 2.10 -4.74
C ASN A 30 3.30 3.48 -4.65
N ALA A 31 2.74 4.38 -3.85
CA ALA A 31 3.28 5.73 -3.67
C ALA A 31 4.66 5.68 -3.00
N TYR A 32 4.83 4.86 -1.98
CA TYR A 32 6.13 4.68 -1.34
C TYR A 32 7.14 4.06 -2.29
N ARG A 33 6.71 3.09 -3.09
CA ARG A 33 7.58 2.47 -4.10
C ARG A 33 8.12 3.51 -5.06
N LYS A 34 7.26 4.39 -5.56
CA LYS A 34 7.66 5.47 -6.47
C LYS A 34 8.64 6.43 -5.81
N LYS A 35 8.49 6.63 -4.50
CA LYS A 35 9.38 7.47 -3.74
C LYS A 35 10.74 6.79 -3.48
N GLY A 36 10.82 5.49 -3.66
CA GLY A 36 12.03 4.72 -3.39
C GLY A 36 12.08 4.15 -1.99
N ASP A 37 11.01 4.29 -1.21
CA ASP A 37 10.93 3.76 0.15
C ASP A 37 10.34 2.34 0.09
N TRP A 38 11.19 1.38 -0.21
CA TRP A 38 10.80 -0.01 -0.42
C TRP A 38 10.28 -0.67 0.85
N LYS A 39 10.86 -0.31 2.01
CA LYS A 39 10.40 -0.87 3.28
C LYS A 39 8.94 -0.53 3.53
N GLN A 40 8.59 0.75 3.41
CA GLN A 40 7.21 1.20 3.60
C GLN A 40 6.30 0.64 2.53
N ALA A 41 6.78 0.52 1.30
CA ALA A 41 6.00 -0.07 0.22
C ALA A 41 5.61 -1.51 0.56
N LEU A 42 6.58 -2.32 0.99
CA LEU A 42 6.32 -3.71 1.35
C LEU A 42 5.41 -3.83 2.56
N ASP A 43 5.59 -2.98 3.57
CA ASP A 43 4.74 -2.96 4.76
C ASP A 43 3.28 -2.66 4.39
N ASN A 44 3.07 -1.68 3.51
CA ASN A 44 1.71 -1.31 3.10
C ASN A 44 1.07 -2.39 2.23
N TYR A 45 1.84 -3.03 1.36
CA TYR A 45 1.34 -4.16 0.59
C TYR A 45 0.92 -5.30 1.53
N GLN A 46 1.69 -5.55 2.59
CA GLN A 46 1.35 -6.59 3.55
C GLN A 46 0.06 -6.25 4.30
N TYR A 47 -0.15 -5.00 4.69
CA TYR A 47 -1.40 -4.58 5.31
C TYR A 47 -2.58 -4.83 4.38
N ALA A 48 -2.42 -4.52 3.09
CA ALA A 48 -3.47 -4.76 2.10
C ALA A 48 -3.78 -6.26 1.99
N ILE A 49 -2.77 -7.10 1.97
CA ILE A 49 -2.93 -8.56 1.87
C ILE A 49 -3.62 -9.12 3.11
N ASP A 50 -3.25 -8.61 4.29
CA ASP A 50 -3.87 -9.04 5.55
C ASP A 50 -5.37 -8.74 5.57
N LEU A 51 -5.77 -7.61 4.97
CA LEU A 51 -7.18 -7.25 4.88
C LEU A 51 -7.90 -7.99 3.77
N ASN A 52 -7.21 -8.28 2.67
CA ASN A 52 -7.79 -8.96 1.51
C ASN A 52 -6.72 -9.81 0.81
N PRO A 53 -6.71 -11.13 1.04
CA PRO A 53 -5.73 -12.02 0.40
C PRO A 53 -5.80 -12.02 -1.12
N ASP A 54 -6.90 -11.56 -1.71
CA ASP A 54 -7.07 -11.45 -3.16
C ASP A 54 -6.66 -10.09 -3.72
N SER A 55 -6.11 -9.22 -2.87
CA SER A 55 -5.67 -7.88 -3.28
C SER A 55 -4.56 -7.95 -4.34
N PRO A 56 -4.53 -7.02 -5.31
CA PRO A 56 -3.42 -6.91 -6.25
C PRO A 56 -2.09 -6.62 -5.54
N ALA A 57 -2.13 -6.25 -4.27
CA ALA A 57 -0.92 -6.06 -3.47
C ALA A 57 -0.08 -7.34 -3.37
N VAL A 58 -0.69 -8.52 -3.50
CA VAL A 58 0.03 -9.79 -3.50
C VAL A 58 1.06 -9.80 -4.62
N GLN A 59 0.64 -9.48 -5.84
CA GLN A 59 1.52 -9.43 -7.00
C GLN A 59 2.53 -8.28 -6.88
N ALA A 60 2.07 -7.13 -6.41
CA ALA A 60 2.94 -5.96 -6.24
C ALA A 60 4.06 -6.25 -5.25
N ARG A 61 3.74 -6.91 -4.14
CA ARG A 61 4.73 -7.30 -3.12
C ARG A 61 5.75 -8.28 -3.70
N THR A 62 5.28 -9.29 -4.43
CA THR A 62 6.15 -10.28 -5.06
C THR A 62 7.11 -9.61 -6.05
N MET A 63 6.59 -8.70 -6.89
CA MET A 63 7.41 -7.97 -7.85
C MET A 63 8.45 -7.09 -7.14
N ALA A 64 8.06 -6.42 -6.06
CA ALA A 64 8.98 -5.57 -5.31
C ALA A 64 10.11 -6.39 -4.69
N ILE A 65 9.81 -7.56 -4.14
CA ILE A 65 10.81 -8.45 -3.57
C ILE A 65 11.76 -8.94 -4.68
N ASP A 66 11.24 -9.30 -5.84
CA ASP A 66 12.06 -9.73 -6.96
C ASP A 66 13.03 -8.64 -7.42
N ILE A 67 12.58 -7.39 -7.45
CA ILE A 67 13.42 -6.26 -7.83
C ILE A 67 14.55 -6.06 -6.81
N LEU A 68 14.24 -6.22 -5.51
CA LEU A 68 15.22 -6.05 -4.45
C LEU A 68 16.24 -7.20 -4.36
N ASN A 69 15.87 -8.36 -4.83
CA ASN A 69 16.76 -9.51 -4.87
C ASN A 69 17.55 -9.53 -6.16
#